data_95d879382b7634b88eea89c325c43436
#
_entry.id   95d879382b7634b88eea89c325c43436
#
_cell.length_a   1.000
_cell.length_b   1.000
_cell.length_c   1.000
_cell.angle_alpha   90.00
_cell.angle_beta   90.00
_cell.angle_gamma   90.00
#
_symmetry.space_group_name_H-M   'P 1'
#
loop_
_entity.id
_entity.type
_entity.pdbx_description
1 polymer ?
#
loop_
_entity_poly.entity_id
_entity_poly.type
_entity_poly.pdbx_seq_one_letter_code
_entity_poly.pdbx_strand_id
1 'polypeptide(L)'
;ITGAHRRNYASNASTTHSAHKTKANSNLGRRGTLSGTLTVTGIQGHVAYPEKARNPIHQAMAPLAALASRQWDTGYPEFPPSSFQISNISAGTGANNVIPGTLRALFNFRYNPGWRAEQLEHEVENTLNAAGLDYQLAWHRGGEPFLTHDGRLRSAVREAIAEYCGQVPVENTGGGTSDARFIAPLGVEVIELGPVNDSIHKIDEHVAVADLERLPGLFQLILSKLLA
;
A
#
# COMPACT_ATOMS: atom_id res chain seq x y z
N ILE A 1 -1.22 -31.93 29.50
CA ILE A 1 -0.21 -32.97 29.23
C ILE A 1 0.27 -32.77 27.80
N THR A 2 1.29 -31.99 27.67
CA THR A 2 2.56 -32.02 26.91
C THR A 2 2.66 -33.00 25.74
N GLY A 3 2.85 -32.44 24.55
CA GLY A 3 3.31 -33.16 23.38
C GLY A 3 3.99 -32.23 22.42
N ALA A 4 5.26 -31.87 22.73
CA ALA A 4 6.10 -31.10 21.83
C ALA A 4 6.56 -32.00 20.67
N HIS A 5 6.05 -31.77 19.46
CA HIS A 5 6.61 -32.35 18.25
C HIS A 5 7.82 -31.53 17.79
N ARG A 6 9.02 -31.97 18.18
CA ARG A 6 10.26 -31.61 17.51
C ARG A 6 10.25 -32.23 16.10
N ARG A 7 10.12 -31.44 15.06
CA ARG A 7 10.44 -31.90 13.69
C ARG A 7 11.94 -31.75 13.47
N ASN A 8 12.63 -32.84 13.37
CA ASN A 8 14.01 -32.91 12.92
C ASN A 8 14.04 -32.58 11.41
N TYR A 9 14.63 -31.48 11.05
CA TYR A 9 14.98 -31.23 9.65
C TYR A 9 16.28 -31.94 9.35
N ALA A 10 16.19 -33.05 8.65
CA ALA A 10 17.34 -33.74 8.08
C ALA A 10 17.89 -32.87 6.92
N SER A 11 19.17 -32.55 7.01
CA SER A 11 19.93 -31.91 5.94
C SER A 11 20.12 -32.88 4.79
N ASN A 12 19.33 -32.74 3.72
CA ASN A 12 19.67 -33.31 2.43
C ASN A 12 20.29 -32.19 1.59
N ALA A 13 21.63 -32.14 1.62
CA ALA A 13 22.40 -31.37 0.65
C ALA A 13 22.32 -32.09 -0.71
N SER A 14 21.31 -31.74 -1.48
CA SER A 14 21.28 -31.99 -2.92
C SER A 14 21.65 -30.69 -3.61
N THR A 15 22.92 -30.62 -4.07
CA THR A 15 23.44 -29.58 -4.92
C THR A 15 22.79 -29.65 -6.32
N THR A 16 21.64 -29.03 -6.45
CA THR A 16 21.15 -28.56 -7.74
C THR A 16 21.08 -27.05 -7.67
N HIS A 17 22.07 -26.40 -8.26
CA HIS A 17 22.09 -24.95 -8.49
C HIS A 17 20.97 -24.58 -9.47
N SER A 18 19.74 -24.53 -8.99
CA SER A 18 18.72 -23.73 -9.61
C SER A 18 18.92 -22.31 -9.09
N ALA A 19 19.73 -21.56 -9.81
CA ALA A 19 19.90 -20.13 -9.59
C ALA A 19 18.57 -19.45 -9.93
N HIS A 20 17.60 -19.45 -9.03
CA HIS A 20 16.59 -18.41 -9.01
C HIS A 20 17.36 -17.12 -8.74
N LYS A 21 17.68 -16.40 -9.83
CA LYS A 21 18.19 -15.02 -9.77
C LYS A 21 17.09 -14.16 -9.19
N THR A 22 17.00 -14.12 -7.88
CA THR A 22 16.17 -13.16 -7.17
C THR A 22 16.70 -11.79 -7.55
N LYS A 23 15.89 -11.00 -8.27
CA LYS A 23 16.30 -9.66 -8.69
C LYS A 23 16.48 -8.83 -7.43
N ALA A 24 17.67 -8.29 -7.23
CA ALA A 24 17.91 -7.31 -6.18
C ALA A 24 17.03 -6.10 -6.46
N ASN A 25 16.20 -5.73 -5.50
CA ASN A 25 15.28 -4.60 -5.61
C ASN A 25 15.77 -3.48 -4.69
N SER A 26 15.69 -2.24 -5.17
CA SER A 26 15.84 -1.05 -4.36
C SER A 26 14.61 -0.17 -4.52
N ASN A 27 14.02 0.25 -3.39
CA ASN A 27 12.90 1.17 -3.43
C ASN A 27 13.41 2.60 -3.31
N LEU A 28 13.22 3.38 -4.37
CA LEU A 28 13.65 4.78 -4.47
C LEU A 28 12.66 5.76 -3.86
N GLY A 29 11.45 5.29 -3.59
CA GLY A 29 10.36 6.12 -3.10
C GLY A 29 9.14 5.30 -2.77
N ARG A 30 8.14 5.97 -2.25
CA ARG A 30 6.85 5.36 -1.92
C ARG A 30 5.71 6.24 -2.40
N ARG A 31 4.62 5.59 -2.78
CA ARG A 31 3.35 6.29 -3.02
C ARG A 31 2.82 6.85 -1.72
N GLY A 32 2.13 7.98 -1.81
CA GLY A 32 1.33 8.51 -0.72
C GLY A 32 0.18 7.57 -0.36
N THR A 33 -0.33 7.72 0.85
CA THR A 33 -1.50 6.97 1.33
C THR A 33 -2.48 7.89 2.03
N LEU A 34 -3.74 7.83 1.59
CA LEU A 34 -4.85 8.57 2.14
C LEU A 34 -6.01 7.60 2.37
N SER A 35 -6.50 7.52 3.59
CA SER A 35 -7.66 6.68 3.95
C SER A 35 -8.87 7.54 4.27
N GLY A 36 -10.05 7.08 3.86
CA GLY A 36 -11.32 7.70 4.21
C GLY A 36 -12.26 6.72 4.93
N THR A 37 -12.98 7.25 5.89
CA THR A 37 -14.11 6.58 6.52
C THR A 37 -15.36 7.37 6.19
N LEU A 38 -16.17 6.84 5.28
CA LEU A 38 -17.45 7.42 4.87
C LEU A 38 -18.58 6.81 5.71
N THR A 39 -19.42 7.65 6.29
CA THR A 39 -20.69 7.24 6.91
C THR A 39 -21.82 7.95 6.19
N VAL A 40 -22.70 7.21 5.51
CA VAL A 40 -23.88 7.74 4.84
C VAL A 40 -25.10 7.57 5.73
N THR A 41 -25.82 8.66 5.94
CA THR A 41 -27.01 8.70 6.78
C THR A 41 -28.27 8.47 5.94
N GLY A 42 -29.03 7.45 6.30
CA GLY A 42 -30.33 7.15 5.72
C GLY A 42 -31.48 7.36 6.74
N ILE A 43 -32.61 6.73 6.45
CA ILE A 43 -33.76 6.63 7.38
C ILE A 43 -34.13 5.16 7.42
N GLN A 44 -34.01 4.54 8.60
CA GLN A 44 -34.38 3.14 8.79
C GLN A 44 -35.86 2.93 8.58
N GLY A 45 -36.24 1.80 7.97
CA GLY A 45 -37.65 1.46 7.78
C GLY A 45 -37.85 0.01 7.36
N HIS A 46 -39.11 -0.39 7.22
CA HIS A 46 -39.46 -1.71 6.73
C HIS A 46 -39.40 -1.72 5.19
N VAL A 47 -38.83 -2.76 4.59
CA VAL A 47 -38.67 -2.85 3.12
C VAL A 47 -40.00 -2.79 2.35
N ALA A 48 -41.15 -3.14 2.99
CA ALA A 48 -42.44 -3.05 2.38
C ALA A 48 -42.99 -1.60 2.29
N TYR A 49 -42.35 -0.64 2.94
CA TYR A 49 -42.76 0.77 2.98
C TYR A 49 -41.58 1.68 2.65
N PRO A 50 -41.01 1.53 1.43
CA PRO A 50 -39.77 2.25 1.04
C PRO A 50 -39.96 3.78 1.03
N GLU A 51 -41.21 4.28 0.86
CA GLU A 51 -41.55 5.70 0.88
C GLU A 51 -41.41 6.35 2.29
N LYS A 52 -41.32 5.53 3.34
CA LYS A 52 -41.07 5.98 4.72
C LYS A 52 -39.62 5.85 5.16
N ALA A 53 -38.76 5.43 4.26
CA ALA A 53 -37.34 5.18 4.52
C ALA A 53 -36.46 5.91 3.53
N ARG A 54 -35.16 5.99 3.83
CA ARG A 54 -34.15 6.45 2.91
C ARG A 54 -32.96 5.48 2.97
N ASN A 55 -32.85 4.65 1.93
CA ASN A 55 -31.85 3.57 1.94
C ASN A 55 -30.43 4.10 1.64
N PRO A 56 -29.52 4.14 2.61
CA PRO A 56 -28.17 4.65 2.43
C PRO A 56 -27.33 3.73 1.51
N ILE A 57 -27.69 2.44 1.39
CA ILE A 57 -27.04 1.52 0.47
C ILE A 57 -27.32 1.97 -0.97
N HIS A 58 -28.59 2.19 -1.33
CA HIS A 58 -28.96 2.62 -2.67
C HIS A 58 -28.35 3.99 -3.02
N GLN A 59 -28.34 4.92 -2.06
CA GLN A 59 -27.75 6.24 -2.28
C GLN A 59 -26.25 6.19 -2.52
N ALA A 60 -25.52 5.32 -1.80
CA ALA A 60 -24.07 5.21 -1.88
C ALA A 60 -23.57 4.43 -3.12
N MET A 61 -24.39 3.55 -3.71
CA MET A 61 -23.94 2.66 -4.79
C MET A 61 -23.35 3.40 -5.99
N ALA A 62 -24.08 4.38 -6.51
CA ALA A 62 -23.63 5.11 -7.72
C ALA A 62 -22.35 5.93 -7.48
N PRO A 63 -22.25 6.80 -6.47
CA PRO A 63 -21.03 7.56 -6.23
C PRO A 63 -19.83 6.67 -5.84
N LEU A 64 -20.02 5.60 -5.08
CA LEU A 64 -18.93 4.67 -4.76
C LEU A 64 -18.46 3.90 -6.00
N ALA A 65 -19.38 3.49 -6.88
CA ALA A 65 -19.02 2.86 -8.16
C ALA A 65 -18.25 3.84 -9.06
N ALA A 66 -18.66 5.09 -9.14
CA ALA A 66 -17.97 6.13 -9.90
C ALA A 66 -16.54 6.34 -9.40
N LEU A 67 -16.34 6.45 -8.08
CA LEU A 67 -15.01 6.58 -7.49
C LEU A 67 -14.13 5.33 -7.74
N ALA A 68 -14.72 4.13 -7.62
CA ALA A 68 -14.00 2.88 -7.79
C ALA A 68 -13.58 2.60 -9.25
N SER A 69 -14.37 3.05 -10.22
CA SER A 69 -14.10 2.87 -11.64
C SER A 69 -13.29 4.00 -12.27
N ARG A 70 -13.08 5.10 -11.54
CA ARG A 70 -12.37 6.26 -12.06
C ARG A 70 -10.89 5.94 -12.30
N GLN A 71 -10.41 6.28 -13.49
CA GLN A 71 -8.97 6.35 -13.75
C GLN A 71 -8.45 7.68 -13.16
N TRP A 72 -7.68 7.59 -12.07
CA TRP A 72 -7.20 8.76 -11.34
C TRP A 72 -6.06 9.47 -12.06
N ASP A 73 -5.17 8.71 -12.71
CA ASP A 73 -4.10 9.19 -13.60
C ASP A 73 -3.56 8.02 -14.44
N THR A 74 -2.58 8.29 -15.28
CA THR A 74 -1.89 7.28 -16.12
C THR A 74 -0.52 6.88 -15.58
N GLY A 75 -0.18 7.31 -14.37
CA GLY A 75 1.13 7.13 -13.75
C GLY A 75 1.93 8.44 -13.71
N TYR A 76 3.10 8.32 -13.12
CA TYR A 76 4.08 9.40 -12.98
C TYR A 76 5.46 8.79 -13.24
N PRO A 77 6.50 9.53 -13.70
CA PRO A 77 7.83 8.95 -13.82
C PRO A 77 8.19 8.18 -12.54
N GLU A 78 8.64 6.94 -12.67
CA GLU A 78 8.98 5.98 -11.62
C GLU A 78 7.81 5.51 -10.73
N PHE A 79 6.58 5.98 -10.94
CA PHE A 79 5.41 5.57 -10.17
C PHE A 79 4.33 4.94 -11.02
N PRO A 80 3.67 3.88 -10.53
CA PRO A 80 2.45 3.38 -11.15
C PRO A 80 1.30 4.38 -11.02
N PRO A 81 0.20 4.19 -11.76
CA PRO A 81 -1.00 4.98 -11.59
C PRO A 81 -1.52 4.98 -10.16
N SER A 82 -2.09 6.10 -9.75
CA SER A 82 -2.80 6.22 -8.49
C SER A 82 -4.03 5.32 -8.47
N SER A 83 -4.31 4.73 -7.33
CA SER A 83 -5.40 3.76 -7.16
C SER A 83 -6.29 4.10 -5.98
N PHE A 84 -7.59 3.86 -6.15
CA PHE A 84 -8.62 3.93 -5.12
C PHE A 84 -9.19 2.55 -4.87
N GLN A 85 -9.27 2.12 -3.61
CA GLN A 85 -9.83 0.82 -3.24
C GLN A 85 -10.77 0.98 -2.04
N ILE A 86 -11.98 0.46 -2.18
CA ILE A 86 -12.90 0.29 -1.06
C ILE A 86 -12.53 -1.01 -0.37
N SER A 87 -12.11 -0.93 0.89
CA SER A 87 -11.66 -2.10 1.65
C SER A 87 -12.75 -2.74 2.48
N ASN A 88 -13.76 -1.96 2.88
CA ASN A 88 -14.89 -2.44 3.68
C ASN A 88 -16.16 -1.66 3.36
N ILE A 89 -17.29 -2.37 3.36
CA ILE A 89 -18.63 -1.78 3.39
C ILE A 89 -19.46 -2.55 4.42
N SER A 90 -20.13 -1.83 5.29
CA SER A 90 -21.05 -2.41 6.28
C SER A 90 -22.32 -1.58 6.39
N ALA A 91 -23.47 -2.25 6.47
CA ALA A 91 -24.77 -1.62 6.68
C ALA A 91 -25.75 -2.64 7.28
N GLY A 92 -26.68 -2.15 8.11
CA GLY A 92 -27.76 -2.95 8.69
C GLY A 92 -27.30 -3.96 9.74
N THR A 93 -28.26 -4.78 10.17
CA THR A 93 -28.13 -5.76 11.25
C THR A 93 -28.21 -7.21 10.76
N GLY A 94 -28.30 -7.42 9.43
CA GLY A 94 -28.52 -8.73 8.82
C GLY A 94 -29.99 -9.12 8.65
N ALA A 95 -30.95 -8.31 9.14
CA ALA A 95 -32.35 -8.54 8.90
C ALA A 95 -32.73 -8.23 7.45
N ASN A 96 -33.39 -9.15 6.76
CA ASN A 96 -33.72 -9.04 5.33
C ASN A 96 -34.92 -8.11 5.03
N ASN A 97 -35.68 -7.76 6.04
CA ASN A 97 -36.89 -6.92 5.94
C ASN A 97 -36.70 -5.50 6.49
N VAL A 98 -35.46 -5.09 6.81
CA VAL A 98 -35.14 -3.78 7.36
C VAL A 98 -34.19 -3.02 6.43
N ILE A 99 -34.62 -1.83 6.00
CA ILE A 99 -33.75 -0.83 5.36
C ILE A 99 -32.89 -0.21 6.46
N PRO A 100 -31.54 -0.22 6.32
CA PRO A 100 -30.67 0.32 7.37
C PRO A 100 -30.76 1.85 7.48
N GLY A 101 -30.45 2.37 8.68
CA GLY A 101 -30.35 3.81 8.92
C GLY A 101 -28.99 4.41 8.52
N THR A 102 -27.97 3.57 8.43
CA THR A 102 -26.60 4.02 8.07
C THR A 102 -25.88 2.99 7.22
N LEU A 103 -24.93 3.48 6.40
CA LEU A 103 -23.91 2.69 5.72
C LEU A 103 -22.56 3.26 6.11
N ARG A 104 -21.58 2.40 6.37
CA ARG A 104 -20.17 2.77 6.57
C ARG A 104 -19.31 2.12 5.52
N ALA A 105 -18.43 2.91 4.85
CA ALA A 105 -17.45 2.43 3.91
C ALA A 105 -16.06 2.91 4.31
N LEU A 106 -15.08 2.02 4.19
CA LEU A 106 -13.66 2.32 4.36
C LEU A 106 -12.98 2.21 3.00
N PHE A 107 -12.18 3.19 2.65
CA PHE A 107 -11.42 3.18 1.40
C PHE A 107 -10.02 3.77 1.59
N ASN A 108 -9.15 3.47 0.64
CA ASN A 108 -7.76 3.93 0.64
C ASN A 108 -7.31 4.31 -0.76
N PHE A 109 -6.56 5.41 -0.82
CA PHE A 109 -5.76 5.80 -1.96
C PHE A 109 -4.31 5.37 -1.80
N ARG A 110 -3.71 4.94 -2.91
CA ARG A 110 -2.27 4.91 -3.12
C ARG A 110 -1.96 5.83 -4.29
N TYR A 111 -1.32 6.96 -4.03
CA TYR A 111 -1.17 8.03 -5.02
C TYR A 111 0.28 8.41 -5.25
N ASN A 112 0.58 8.83 -6.48
CA ASN A 112 1.88 9.28 -6.93
C ASN A 112 2.05 10.80 -6.72
N PRO A 113 3.25 11.39 -6.95
CA PRO A 113 3.51 12.81 -6.73
C PRO A 113 2.71 13.78 -7.63
N GLY A 114 1.97 13.28 -8.61
CA GLY A 114 1.03 14.09 -9.41
C GLY A 114 -0.21 14.53 -8.65
N TRP A 115 -0.45 13.96 -7.47
CA TRP A 115 -1.55 14.30 -6.57
C TRP A 115 -1.06 14.79 -5.21
N ARG A 116 -1.87 15.64 -4.59
CA ARG A 116 -1.80 15.97 -3.17
C ARG A 116 -3.02 15.39 -2.45
N ALA A 117 -2.87 15.08 -1.17
CA ALA A 117 -3.97 14.52 -0.38
C ALA A 117 -5.23 15.40 -0.45
N GLU A 118 -5.08 16.74 -0.34
CA GLU A 118 -6.19 17.71 -0.39
C GLU A 118 -6.96 17.65 -1.70
N GLN A 119 -6.28 17.45 -2.82
CA GLN A 119 -6.93 17.34 -4.13
C GLN A 119 -7.79 16.08 -4.22
N LEU A 120 -7.27 14.94 -3.71
CA LEU A 120 -8.02 13.68 -3.68
C LEU A 120 -9.23 13.76 -2.74
N GLU A 121 -9.07 14.40 -1.57
CA GLU A 121 -10.17 14.67 -0.64
C GLU A 121 -11.28 15.47 -1.34
N HIS A 122 -10.91 16.55 -2.01
CA HIS A 122 -11.85 17.42 -2.73
C HIS A 122 -12.59 16.69 -3.87
N GLU A 123 -11.89 15.85 -4.65
CA GLU A 123 -12.49 15.07 -5.74
C GLU A 123 -13.52 14.05 -5.21
N VAL A 124 -13.23 13.40 -4.08
CA VAL A 124 -14.18 12.48 -3.43
C VAL A 124 -15.39 13.27 -2.91
N GLU A 125 -15.17 14.35 -2.18
CA GLU A 125 -16.24 15.18 -1.63
C GLU A 125 -17.13 15.77 -2.72
N ASN A 126 -16.56 16.23 -3.83
CA ASN A 126 -17.33 16.70 -4.99
C ASN A 126 -18.23 15.59 -5.55
N THR A 127 -17.73 14.36 -5.65
CA THR A 127 -18.51 13.22 -6.15
C THR A 127 -19.67 12.88 -5.21
N LEU A 128 -19.43 12.89 -3.89
CA LEU A 128 -20.46 12.61 -2.89
C LEU A 128 -21.50 13.72 -2.82
N ASN A 129 -21.07 14.99 -2.88
CA ASN A 129 -21.94 16.16 -2.87
C ASN A 129 -22.83 16.21 -4.13
N ALA A 130 -22.26 15.93 -5.30
CA ALA A 130 -23.03 15.88 -6.56
C ALA A 130 -24.11 14.80 -6.54
N ALA A 131 -23.92 13.72 -5.77
CA ALA A 131 -24.93 12.69 -5.56
C ALA A 131 -25.99 13.06 -4.49
N GLY A 132 -25.87 14.22 -3.85
CA GLY A 132 -26.80 14.68 -2.82
C GLY A 132 -26.82 13.82 -1.56
N LEU A 133 -25.71 13.20 -1.21
CA LEU A 133 -25.62 12.36 -0.02
C LEU A 133 -25.64 13.20 1.26
N ASP A 134 -26.34 12.66 2.27
CA ASP A 134 -26.19 13.08 3.64
C ASP A 134 -25.12 12.19 4.29
N TYR A 135 -23.92 12.73 4.53
CA TYR A 135 -22.79 11.95 4.95
C TYR A 135 -21.86 12.66 5.92
N GLN A 136 -21.07 11.87 6.60
CA GLN A 136 -19.86 12.29 7.32
C GLN A 136 -18.65 11.57 6.71
N LEU A 137 -17.56 12.29 6.55
CA LEU A 137 -16.31 11.76 6.00
C LEU A 137 -15.15 12.14 6.91
N ALA A 138 -14.44 11.14 7.42
CA ALA A 138 -13.25 11.31 8.22
C ALA A 138 -12.03 10.85 7.40
N TRP A 139 -11.01 11.71 7.32
CA TRP A 139 -9.78 11.45 6.61
C TRP A 139 -8.63 11.07 7.53
N HIS A 140 -7.76 10.18 7.05
CA HIS A 140 -6.50 9.84 7.67
C HIS A 140 -5.39 9.87 6.62
N ARG A 141 -4.50 10.86 6.72
CA ARG A 141 -3.32 11.03 5.87
C ARG A 141 -2.18 10.20 6.43
N GLY A 142 -1.86 9.09 5.77
CA GLY A 142 -0.82 8.16 6.23
C GLY A 142 0.58 8.55 5.80
N GLY A 143 0.74 9.40 4.79
CA GLY A 143 2.01 9.93 4.30
C GLY A 143 1.93 10.43 2.87
N GLU A 144 2.73 11.43 2.56
CA GLU A 144 2.91 11.96 1.22
C GLU A 144 3.81 11.05 0.37
N PRO A 145 3.68 11.08 -0.96
CA PRO A 145 4.62 10.38 -1.82
C PRO A 145 6.00 11.04 -1.77
N PHE A 146 7.04 10.24 -1.87
CA PHE A 146 8.42 10.73 -1.98
C PHE A 146 9.20 9.93 -3.01
N LEU A 147 10.22 10.56 -3.58
CA LEU A 147 11.16 9.97 -4.52
C LEU A 147 12.57 10.46 -4.23
N THR A 148 13.52 9.55 -4.14
CA THR A 148 14.95 9.86 -4.17
C THR A 148 15.41 9.91 -5.63
N HIS A 149 15.73 11.11 -6.09
CA HIS A 149 16.23 11.36 -7.45
C HIS A 149 17.65 10.82 -7.66
N ASP A 150 18.17 10.94 -8.86
CA ASP A 150 19.57 10.59 -9.13
C ASP A 150 20.52 11.47 -8.28
N GLY A 151 21.40 10.82 -7.52
CA GLY A 151 22.30 11.44 -6.57
C GLY A 151 23.35 10.46 -6.04
N ARG A 152 24.11 10.90 -5.04
CA ARG A 152 25.19 10.09 -4.45
C ARG A 152 24.69 8.77 -3.87
N LEU A 153 23.63 8.81 -3.09
CA LEU A 153 23.07 7.62 -2.45
C LEU A 153 22.59 6.60 -3.48
N ARG A 154 21.81 7.06 -4.48
CA ARG A 154 21.26 6.18 -5.53
C ARG A 154 22.38 5.53 -6.35
N SER A 155 23.40 6.29 -6.74
CA SER A 155 24.56 5.76 -7.46
C SER A 155 25.32 4.74 -6.63
N ALA A 156 25.63 5.06 -5.36
CA ALA A 156 26.35 4.16 -4.47
C ALA A 156 25.60 2.84 -4.23
N VAL A 157 24.28 2.89 -4.04
CA VAL A 157 23.44 1.69 -3.86
C VAL A 157 23.40 0.84 -5.12
N ARG A 158 23.20 1.46 -6.30
CA ARG A 158 23.18 0.77 -7.60
C ARG A 158 24.49 0.05 -7.88
N GLU A 159 25.61 0.74 -7.69
CA GLU A 159 26.94 0.19 -7.89
C GLU A 159 27.27 -0.91 -6.89
N ALA A 160 26.95 -0.71 -5.61
CA ALA A 160 27.21 -1.71 -4.59
C ALA A 160 26.40 -3.00 -4.85
N ILE A 161 25.14 -2.90 -5.25
CA ILE A 161 24.32 -4.05 -5.59
C ILE A 161 24.89 -4.75 -6.84
N ALA A 162 25.28 -4.00 -7.86
CA ALA A 162 25.87 -4.57 -9.08
C ALA A 162 27.18 -5.32 -8.77
N GLU A 163 28.04 -4.74 -7.94
CA GLU A 163 29.29 -5.35 -7.52
C GLU A 163 29.09 -6.57 -6.61
N TYR A 164 28.27 -6.43 -5.57
CA TYR A 164 28.11 -7.46 -4.53
C TYR A 164 27.20 -8.61 -4.96
N CYS A 165 26.15 -8.32 -5.72
CA CYS A 165 25.17 -9.31 -6.17
C CYS A 165 25.37 -9.78 -7.60
N GLY A 166 26.25 -9.13 -8.38
CA GLY A 166 26.52 -9.47 -9.78
C GLY A 166 25.35 -9.15 -10.72
N GLN A 167 24.45 -8.26 -10.34
CA GLN A 167 23.28 -7.88 -11.15
C GLN A 167 22.87 -6.43 -10.89
N VAL A 168 22.38 -5.77 -11.93
CA VAL A 168 21.81 -4.42 -11.80
C VAL A 168 20.50 -4.50 -11.02
N PRO A 169 20.29 -3.66 -9.97
CA PRO A 169 19.04 -3.68 -9.22
C PRO A 169 17.85 -3.22 -10.07
N VAL A 170 16.68 -3.75 -9.75
CA VAL A 170 15.42 -3.17 -10.22
C VAL A 170 15.04 -2.06 -9.25
N GLU A 171 15.09 -0.84 -9.74
CA GLU A 171 14.67 0.34 -9.01
C GLU A 171 13.16 0.52 -9.16
N ASN A 172 12.44 0.74 -8.06
CA ASN A 172 10.99 0.88 -8.08
C ASN A 172 10.48 1.77 -6.93
N THR A 173 9.18 2.08 -6.96
CA THR A 173 8.45 2.86 -5.94
C THR A 173 7.25 2.10 -5.41
N GLY A 174 7.21 0.80 -5.65
CA GLY A 174 6.10 -0.08 -5.28
C GLY A 174 6.06 -0.41 -3.80
N GLY A 175 5.07 -1.24 -3.45
CA GLY A 175 4.90 -1.75 -2.09
C GLY A 175 4.09 -0.84 -1.16
N GLY A 176 4.13 -1.19 0.12
CA GLY A 176 3.42 -0.50 1.20
C GLY A 176 4.09 0.79 1.63
N THR A 177 3.52 1.42 2.65
CA THR A 177 4.11 2.59 3.30
C THR A 177 5.26 2.13 4.20
N SER A 178 6.27 2.98 4.38
CA SER A 178 7.45 2.72 5.21
C SER A 178 7.78 3.91 6.09
N ASP A 179 8.72 3.74 7.03
CA ASP A 179 9.18 4.81 7.91
C ASP A 179 10.01 5.87 7.18
N ALA A 180 10.47 5.60 5.96
CA ALA A 180 11.09 6.59 5.09
C ALA A 180 10.22 7.83 4.86
N ARG A 181 8.90 7.71 4.96
CA ARG A 181 7.94 8.84 4.91
C ARG A 181 8.17 9.93 5.97
N PHE A 182 8.82 9.59 7.08
CA PHE A 182 9.15 10.55 8.14
C PHE A 182 10.51 11.20 7.92
N ILE A 183 11.38 10.57 7.14
CA ILE A 183 12.77 11.01 6.89
C ILE A 183 12.85 11.83 5.60
N ALA A 184 12.21 11.36 4.53
CA ALA A 184 12.26 12.02 3.23
C ALA A 184 11.82 13.50 3.25
N PRO A 185 10.78 13.92 4.02
CA PRO A 185 10.41 15.33 4.11
C PRO A 185 11.49 16.25 4.72
N LEU A 186 12.50 15.69 5.38
CA LEU A 186 13.65 16.45 5.89
C LEU A 186 14.64 16.86 4.79
N GLY A 187 14.36 16.49 3.53
CA GLY A 187 15.21 16.84 2.39
C GLY A 187 16.46 15.97 2.25
N VAL A 188 16.49 14.80 2.88
CA VAL A 188 17.57 13.83 2.76
C VAL A 188 17.21 12.73 1.75
N GLU A 189 18.22 12.20 1.05
CA GLU A 189 18.04 11.04 0.19
C GLU A 189 17.73 9.79 1.02
N VAL A 190 16.72 9.02 0.61
CA VAL A 190 16.31 7.77 1.28
C VAL A 190 16.12 6.66 0.26
N ILE A 191 16.77 5.54 0.46
CA ILE A 191 16.56 4.32 -0.32
C ILE A 191 16.27 3.18 0.65
N GLU A 192 15.26 2.41 0.34
CA GLU A 192 14.94 1.21 1.11
C GLU A 192 15.52 -0.01 0.41
N LEU A 193 16.30 -0.73 1.17
CA LEU A 193 16.96 -1.96 0.75
C LEU A 193 16.83 -3.00 1.85
N GLY A 194 16.43 -4.20 1.49
CA GLY A 194 16.24 -5.30 2.44
C GLY A 194 16.23 -6.65 1.74
N PRO A 195 15.94 -7.72 2.50
CA PRO A 195 15.79 -9.05 1.95
C PRO A 195 14.58 -9.14 1.02
N VAL A 196 14.53 -10.23 0.26
CA VAL A 196 13.37 -10.56 -0.58
C VAL A 196 12.13 -10.73 0.30
N ASN A 197 11.02 -10.11 -0.12
CA ASN A 197 9.77 -10.08 0.65
C ASN A 197 8.62 -10.85 -0.02
N ASP A 198 8.90 -11.92 -0.73
CA ASP A 198 7.90 -12.67 -1.51
C ASP A 198 6.77 -13.28 -0.63
N SER A 199 7.04 -13.46 0.66
CA SER A 199 6.10 -14.02 1.63
C SER A 199 5.45 -12.96 2.55
N ILE A 200 5.68 -11.66 2.31
CA ILE A 200 5.15 -10.58 3.16
C ILE A 200 3.62 -10.68 3.31
N HIS A 201 3.14 -10.62 4.58
CA HIS A 201 1.73 -10.74 4.95
C HIS A 201 1.07 -12.08 4.57
N LYS A 202 1.86 -13.10 4.23
CA LYS A 202 1.35 -14.46 4.01
C LYS A 202 1.45 -15.28 5.29
N ILE A 203 0.67 -16.38 5.33
CA ILE A 203 0.85 -17.42 6.35
C ILE A 203 2.26 -17.98 6.15
N ASP A 204 2.99 -18.21 7.27
CA ASP A 204 4.40 -18.65 7.27
C ASP A 204 5.35 -17.62 6.60
N GLU A 205 5.14 -16.33 6.85
CA GLU A 205 6.05 -15.28 6.41
C GLU A 205 7.48 -15.61 6.85
N HIS A 206 8.41 -15.58 5.91
CA HIS A 206 9.79 -16.00 6.13
C HIS A 206 10.78 -15.25 5.23
N VAL A 207 12.04 -15.32 5.61
CA VAL A 207 13.18 -14.85 4.82
C VAL A 207 14.29 -15.90 4.84
N ALA A 208 15.05 -16.02 3.77
CA ALA A 208 16.21 -16.90 3.73
C ALA A 208 17.32 -16.37 4.65
N VAL A 209 17.87 -17.24 5.52
CA VAL A 209 18.98 -16.85 6.42
C VAL A 209 20.19 -16.33 5.62
N ALA A 210 20.49 -16.97 4.49
CA ALA A 210 21.59 -16.54 3.60
C ALA A 210 21.41 -15.10 3.09
N ASP A 211 20.17 -14.62 2.88
CA ASP A 211 19.93 -13.24 2.47
C ASP A 211 20.22 -12.27 3.62
N LEU A 212 19.86 -12.64 4.87
CA LEU A 212 20.17 -11.84 6.05
C LEU A 212 21.68 -11.76 6.31
N GLU A 213 22.41 -12.86 6.16
CA GLU A 213 23.86 -12.93 6.36
C GLU A 213 24.63 -12.08 5.34
N ARG A 214 24.08 -11.86 4.15
CA ARG A 214 24.69 -11.04 3.09
C ARG A 214 24.46 -9.54 3.27
N LEU A 215 23.40 -9.12 3.94
CA LEU A 215 23.05 -7.70 4.07
C LEU A 215 24.14 -6.84 4.71
N PRO A 216 24.82 -7.26 5.81
CA PRO A 216 25.88 -6.44 6.41
C PRO A 216 27.01 -6.10 5.44
N GLY A 217 27.46 -7.08 4.62
CA GLY A 217 28.51 -6.85 3.62
C GLY A 217 28.05 -5.88 2.53
N LEU A 218 26.81 -5.98 2.09
CA LEU A 218 26.24 -5.04 1.12
C LEU A 218 26.14 -3.62 1.70
N PHE A 219 25.67 -3.46 2.93
CA PHE A 219 25.59 -2.14 3.58
C PHE A 219 26.99 -1.55 3.80
N GLN A 220 27.98 -2.36 4.19
CA GLN A 220 29.35 -1.91 4.33
C GLN A 220 29.89 -1.38 3.00
N LEU A 221 29.63 -2.07 1.89
CA LEU A 221 30.08 -1.62 0.56
C LEU A 221 29.40 -0.30 0.15
N ILE A 222 28.08 -0.15 0.42
CA ILE A 222 27.35 1.10 0.16
C ILE A 222 28.00 2.25 0.95
N LEU A 223 28.26 2.06 2.25
CA LEU A 223 28.89 3.08 3.09
C LEU A 223 30.27 3.44 2.59
N SER A 224 31.08 2.45 2.18
CA SER A 224 32.41 2.71 1.61
C SER A 224 32.33 3.58 0.35
N LYS A 225 31.37 3.33 -0.54
CA LYS A 225 31.16 4.15 -1.76
C LYS A 225 30.63 5.56 -1.47
N LEU A 226 29.88 5.72 -0.37
CA LEU A 226 29.36 7.03 0.04
C LEU A 226 30.41 7.90 0.76
N LEU A 227 31.39 7.29 1.42
CA LEU A 227 32.40 7.98 2.22
C LEU A 227 33.71 8.21 1.45
N ALA A 228 33.87 7.57 0.28
CA ALA A 228 34.99 7.81 -0.63
C ALA A 228 34.79 9.13 -1.40
#